data_63ebe0c05ce9879c3929b861bf2a9db6
#
_entry.id   63ebe0c05ce9879c3929b861bf2a9db6
#
_cell.length_a   1.000
_cell.length_b   1.000
_cell.length_c   1.000
_cell.angle_alpha   90.00
_cell.angle_beta   90.00
_cell.angle_gamma   90.00
#
_symmetry.space_group_name_H-M   'P 1'
#
loop_
_entity.id
_entity.type
_entity.pdbx_description
1 polymer ?
#
loop_
_entity_poly.entity_id
_entity_poly.type
_entity_poly.pdbx_seq_one_letter_code
_entity_poly.pdbx_strand_id
1 'polypeptide(L)'
;MSRQQAAGAATERYPTGMERPERGAALVTVVVIIAAVILVGAALFILGTGESDVVEYGVDGSRAFYLAEAGVDRARSWLEQKAQQDPPQFPASASVSDQPLGGGDYDVTLTKVAGNPWVADYNVVSTGTIDGVTRQVSVVLRHETFAQYMYFANEMQDIWFISGDSLDGRVHANGHIRLSGSPWFGMKVTSSEESFIVWGDSEPVFEGGYELGVPEIPLPMSPELVGELSGEAASGGVHAGGLSGNSAYYEVVLGRGGNPGYLSYRAYERQGWWGYQWSDWVDVSIASMNGIAWFDEPVALNGVLDGELTIGSSEDIYITDDLTYDGATPGQGPGADCDDILGIVSAGDVVVANTAANRDDVEIHAHMMALDESFTVEDYGSGSPRGKLTIYGGFAQKRQGAIGMFQHGYGIIHGYQKDYHYDPRLVTLSPPGYPRTGKYNVLDWREVYPPVT
;
A
#
# COMPACT_ATOMS: atom_id res chain seq x y z
N MET A 1 99.54 88.71 -1.95
CA MET A 1 98.59 89.84 -1.92
C MET A 1 97.33 89.39 -1.18
N SER A 2 97.28 89.83 0.10
CA SER A 2 96.35 90.85 0.57
C SER A 2 94.93 90.34 0.69
N ARG A 3 94.25 90.28 1.72
CA ARG A 3 93.87 90.90 2.98
C ARG A 3 92.76 90.11 3.61
N GLN A 4 92.85 89.70 4.83
CA GLN A 4 92.33 90.43 6.01
C GLN A 4 90.82 90.30 6.24
N GLN A 5 90.50 89.72 7.41
CA GLN A 5 89.60 90.20 8.47
C GLN A 5 88.10 89.91 8.28
N ALA A 6 87.33 89.55 9.23
CA ALA A 6 87.36 89.83 10.70
C ALA A 6 86.38 88.88 11.41
N ALA A 7 86.50 88.78 12.70
CA ALA A 7 85.77 88.09 13.72
C ALA A 7 84.25 88.42 13.80
N GLY A 8 83.48 87.46 14.20
CA GLY A 8 82.12 87.61 14.65
C GLY A 8 81.74 86.42 15.53
N ALA A 9 81.82 86.58 16.84
CA ALA A 9 81.38 85.58 17.81
C ALA A 9 79.83 85.48 17.78
N ALA A 10 79.33 84.32 17.48
CA ALA A 10 77.95 83.98 17.71
C ALA A 10 77.83 82.86 18.70
N THR A 11 77.27 83.15 19.85
CA THR A 11 76.92 82.19 20.89
C THR A 11 75.86 81.27 20.41
N GLU A 12 76.22 80.01 20.15
CA GLU A 12 75.23 78.93 19.92
C GLU A 12 74.59 78.58 21.28
N ARG A 13 73.28 78.81 21.37
CA ARG A 13 72.42 78.27 22.41
C ARG A 13 72.09 76.82 22.00
N TYR A 14 72.45 75.89 22.81
CA TYR A 14 71.96 74.46 22.68
C TYR A 14 70.50 74.44 23.06
N PRO A 15 69.65 73.74 22.29
CA PRO A 15 68.27 73.52 22.69
C PRO A 15 68.27 72.44 23.77
N THR A 16 67.91 72.82 25.00
CA THR A 16 67.54 71.92 26.06
C THR A 16 66.10 71.45 25.77
N GLY A 17 65.95 70.21 25.46
CA GLY A 17 64.61 69.57 25.32
C GLY A 17 64.67 68.20 24.71
N MET A 18 65.42 67.26 25.29
CA MET A 18 65.12 65.87 25.11
C MET A 18 64.03 65.56 26.11
N GLU A 19 62.78 65.56 25.61
CA GLU A 19 61.69 64.95 26.31
C GLU A 19 62.02 63.41 26.53
N ARG A 20 62.10 63.01 27.77
CA ARG A 20 62.25 61.63 28.14
C ARG A 20 60.95 60.93 27.71
N PRO A 21 61.01 59.89 26.84
CA PRO A 21 59.80 59.11 26.54
C PRO A 21 59.25 58.55 27.86
N GLU A 22 58.01 58.89 28.11
CA GLU A 22 57.27 58.38 29.28
C GLU A 22 57.26 56.85 29.31
N ARG A 23 58.15 56.26 30.09
CA ARG A 23 58.26 54.84 30.27
C ARG A 23 56.93 54.21 30.82
N GLY A 24 56.05 55.04 31.33
CA GLY A 24 54.73 54.62 31.81
C GLY A 24 53.68 54.36 30.73
N ALA A 25 53.72 55.18 29.62
CA ALA A 25 52.73 55.04 28.54
C ALA A 25 52.88 53.72 27.80
N ALA A 26 54.11 53.26 27.58
CA ALA A 26 54.40 51.97 26.93
C ALA A 26 53.84 50.75 27.76
N LEU A 27 53.96 50.77 29.08
CA LEU A 27 53.43 49.74 29.95
C LEU A 27 51.90 49.70 29.93
N VAL A 28 51.24 50.83 29.98
CA VAL A 28 49.77 50.91 29.89
C VAL A 28 49.29 50.41 28.54
N THR A 29 49.95 50.76 27.46
CA THR A 29 49.60 50.28 26.10
C THR A 29 49.73 48.76 26.01
N VAL A 30 50.79 48.16 26.54
CA VAL A 30 50.99 46.72 26.56
C VAL A 30 49.89 46.01 27.40
N VAL A 31 49.55 46.58 28.57
CA VAL A 31 48.48 46.02 29.41
C VAL A 31 47.10 46.08 28.70
N VAL A 32 46.81 47.19 28.02
CA VAL A 32 45.57 47.34 27.25
C VAL A 32 45.52 46.33 26.06
N ILE A 33 46.65 46.14 25.37
CA ILE A 33 46.73 45.17 24.27
C ILE A 33 46.55 43.75 24.83
N ILE A 34 47.20 43.40 25.93
CA ILE A 34 47.00 42.07 26.56
C ILE A 34 45.54 41.89 26.99
N ALA A 35 44.93 42.88 27.64
CA ALA A 35 43.53 42.83 28.03
C ALA A 35 42.59 42.65 26.79
N ALA A 36 42.88 43.40 25.72
CA ALA A 36 42.11 43.26 24.47
C ALA A 36 42.27 41.83 23.86
N VAL A 37 43.49 41.30 23.83
CA VAL A 37 43.75 39.94 23.32
C VAL A 37 43.03 38.88 24.17
N ILE A 38 43.06 39.02 25.52
CA ILE A 38 42.32 38.14 26.42
C ILE A 38 40.80 38.21 26.16
N LEU A 39 40.23 39.40 25.99
CA LEU A 39 38.82 39.61 25.71
C LEU A 39 38.41 39.00 24.36
N VAL A 40 39.22 39.20 23.33
CA VAL A 40 39.00 38.58 22.01
C VAL A 40 39.11 37.06 22.10
N GLY A 41 40.13 36.55 22.80
CA GLY A 41 40.28 35.12 23.02
C GLY A 41 39.09 34.49 23.78
N ALA A 42 38.61 35.18 24.82
CA ALA A 42 37.43 34.75 25.58
C ALA A 42 36.16 34.77 24.72
N ALA A 43 35.98 35.84 23.90
CA ALA A 43 34.84 35.90 22.98
C ALA A 43 34.85 34.79 21.91
N LEU A 44 36.01 34.52 21.32
CA LEU A 44 36.17 33.41 20.36
C LEU A 44 35.94 32.04 21.02
N PHE A 45 36.37 31.86 22.26
CA PHE A 45 36.10 30.62 23.01
C PHE A 45 34.63 30.43 23.28
N ILE A 46 33.92 31.48 23.71
CA ILE A 46 32.45 31.41 23.93
C ILE A 46 31.69 31.15 22.61
N LEU A 47 32.11 31.78 21.50
CA LEU A 47 31.52 31.49 20.19
C LEU A 47 31.78 30.03 19.76
N GLY A 48 32.99 29.52 19.92
CA GLY A 48 33.35 28.17 19.56
C GLY A 48 32.64 27.10 20.40
N THR A 49 32.42 27.32 21.71
CA THR A 49 31.60 26.40 22.52
C THR A 49 30.14 26.46 22.12
N GLY A 50 29.59 27.63 21.83
CA GLY A 50 28.22 27.77 21.37
C GLY A 50 27.95 27.08 20.01
N GLU A 51 28.90 27.16 19.07
CA GLU A 51 28.80 26.39 17.80
C GLU A 51 28.87 24.86 18.03
N SER A 52 29.69 24.41 18.94
CA SER A 52 29.78 22.97 19.31
C SER A 52 28.47 22.46 19.91
N ASP A 53 27.87 23.23 20.82
CA ASP A 53 26.59 22.88 21.45
C ASP A 53 25.44 22.81 20.43
N VAL A 54 25.43 23.72 19.45
CA VAL A 54 24.43 23.71 18.35
C VAL A 54 24.59 22.49 17.44
N VAL A 55 25.84 22.12 17.13
CA VAL A 55 26.12 20.93 16.31
C VAL A 55 25.74 19.65 17.07
N GLU A 56 26.08 19.53 18.35
CA GLU A 56 25.73 18.40 19.21
C GLU A 56 24.21 18.25 19.32
N TYR A 57 23.49 19.34 19.61
CA TYR A 57 22.02 19.35 19.62
C TYR A 57 21.42 18.94 18.27
N GLY A 58 22.01 19.33 17.14
CA GLY A 58 21.59 18.91 15.79
C GLY A 58 21.80 17.42 15.54
N VAL A 59 22.93 16.86 16.02
CA VAL A 59 23.23 15.42 15.94
C VAL A 59 22.27 14.63 16.81
N ASP A 60 22.02 15.06 18.04
CA ASP A 60 21.13 14.38 18.98
C ASP A 60 19.67 14.52 18.52
N GLY A 61 19.29 15.64 17.90
CA GLY A 61 18.01 15.80 17.24
C GLY A 61 17.78 14.75 16.12
N SER A 62 18.81 14.51 15.31
CA SER A 62 18.76 13.49 14.27
C SER A 62 18.70 12.06 14.86
N ARG A 63 19.46 11.80 15.93
CA ARG A 63 19.43 10.49 16.63
C ARG A 63 18.08 10.27 17.29
N ALA A 64 17.52 11.24 17.99
CA ALA A 64 16.18 11.18 18.59
C ALA A 64 15.10 10.91 17.53
N PHE A 65 15.21 11.53 16.34
CA PHE A 65 14.35 11.26 15.22
C PHE A 65 14.42 9.80 14.77
N TYR A 66 15.61 9.24 14.57
CA TYR A 66 15.77 7.82 14.19
C TYR A 66 15.32 6.85 15.29
N LEU A 67 15.40 7.23 16.56
CA LEU A 67 14.82 6.46 17.66
C LEU A 67 13.28 6.44 17.56
N ALA A 68 12.66 7.58 17.25
CA ALA A 68 11.21 7.63 17.01
C ALA A 68 10.80 6.78 15.80
N GLU A 69 11.54 6.83 14.69
CA GLU A 69 11.32 5.96 13.52
C GLU A 69 11.43 4.47 13.86
N ALA A 70 12.45 4.10 14.64
CA ALA A 70 12.63 2.72 15.09
C ALA A 70 11.43 2.24 15.94
N GLY A 71 10.83 3.13 16.74
CA GLY A 71 9.62 2.84 17.48
C GLY A 71 8.41 2.57 16.56
N VAL A 72 8.27 3.33 15.48
CA VAL A 72 7.24 3.07 14.45
C VAL A 72 7.44 1.70 13.79
N ASP A 73 8.66 1.38 13.38
CA ASP A 73 8.98 0.08 12.79
C ASP A 73 8.72 -1.07 13.77
N ARG A 74 9.01 -0.87 15.05
CA ARG A 74 8.69 -1.84 16.10
C ARG A 74 7.20 -2.05 16.25
N ALA A 75 6.40 -0.97 16.23
CA ALA A 75 4.93 -1.03 16.29
C ALA A 75 4.37 -1.79 15.09
N ARG A 76 4.86 -1.48 13.88
CA ARG A 76 4.46 -2.17 12.64
C ARG A 76 4.75 -3.67 12.73
N SER A 77 5.99 -4.05 13.04
CA SER A 77 6.37 -5.46 13.18
C SER A 77 5.55 -6.20 14.24
N TRP A 78 5.21 -5.53 15.34
CA TRP A 78 4.37 -6.11 16.38
C TRP A 78 2.93 -6.31 15.92
N LEU A 79 2.34 -5.35 15.17
CA LEU A 79 1.01 -5.47 14.59
C LEU A 79 0.97 -6.60 13.54
N GLU A 80 1.99 -6.71 12.69
CA GLU A 80 2.11 -7.81 11.71
C GLU A 80 2.19 -9.17 12.41
N GLN A 81 2.97 -9.29 13.47
CA GLN A 81 3.02 -10.51 14.28
C GLN A 81 1.66 -10.85 14.93
N LYS A 82 0.89 -9.83 15.34
CA LYS A 82 -0.46 -10.03 15.90
C LYS A 82 -1.47 -10.44 14.83
N ALA A 83 -1.38 -9.87 13.65
CA ALA A 83 -2.25 -10.22 12.52
C ALA A 83 -2.02 -11.65 12.00
N GLN A 84 -0.80 -12.20 12.20
CA GLN A 84 -0.43 -13.57 11.81
C GLN A 84 -0.72 -14.63 12.90
N GLN A 85 -1.26 -14.24 14.06
CA GLN A 85 -1.69 -15.20 15.08
C GLN A 85 -2.98 -15.90 14.66
N ASP A 86 -3.18 -17.11 15.15
CA ASP A 86 -4.42 -17.86 14.96
C ASP A 86 -5.17 -17.96 16.32
N PRO A 87 -6.36 -17.33 16.45
CA PRO A 87 -6.97 -16.36 15.52
C PRO A 87 -6.21 -15.02 15.49
N PRO A 88 -6.29 -14.25 14.38
CA PRO A 88 -5.69 -12.94 14.24
C PRO A 88 -6.14 -11.97 15.35
N GLN A 89 -5.22 -11.15 15.86
CA GLN A 89 -5.50 -10.23 16.96
C GLN A 89 -5.34 -8.78 16.51
N PHE A 90 -6.37 -7.99 16.75
CA PHE A 90 -6.42 -6.56 16.43
C PHE A 90 -6.70 -5.74 17.69
N PRO A 91 -5.68 -5.50 18.54
CA PRO A 91 -5.86 -4.82 19.83
C PRO A 91 -6.39 -3.40 19.63
N ALA A 92 -7.25 -2.93 20.55
CA ALA A 92 -7.77 -1.56 20.49
C ALA A 92 -6.68 -0.51 20.74
N SER A 93 -5.70 -0.82 21.59
CA SER A 93 -4.54 0.03 21.89
C SER A 93 -3.41 -0.79 22.48
N ALA A 94 -2.20 -0.29 22.36
CA ALA A 94 -1.02 -0.78 23.09
C ALA A 94 -0.01 0.36 23.29
N SER A 95 0.84 0.23 24.31
CA SER A 95 1.94 1.16 24.52
C SER A 95 3.16 0.46 25.11
N VAL A 96 4.32 0.97 24.81
CA VAL A 96 5.59 0.63 25.45
C VAL A 96 6.33 1.91 25.79
N SER A 97 7.08 1.93 26.87
CA SER A 97 7.87 3.08 27.30
C SER A 97 9.31 2.68 27.62
N ASP A 98 10.19 3.65 27.55
CA ASP A 98 11.62 3.52 27.93
C ASP A 98 12.32 2.35 27.25
N GLN A 99 12.10 2.15 25.94
CA GLN A 99 12.76 1.08 25.18
C GLN A 99 14.16 1.52 24.76
N PRO A 100 15.21 0.96 25.33
CA PRO A 100 16.58 1.42 25.07
C PRO A 100 17.05 1.01 23.68
N LEU A 101 17.64 1.97 22.96
CA LEU A 101 18.24 1.74 21.64
C LEU A 101 19.33 2.81 21.38
N GLY A 102 20.52 2.38 20.96
CA GLY A 102 21.57 3.27 20.45
C GLY A 102 22.07 4.37 21.40
N GLY A 103 21.90 4.20 22.72
CA GLY A 103 22.28 5.17 23.76
C GLY A 103 21.18 6.13 24.18
N GLY A 104 20.00 6.08 23.55
CA GLY A 104 18.77 6.73 23.96
C GLY A 104 17.66 5.74 24.19
N ASP A 105 16.45 6.22 24.22
CA ASP A 105 15.24 5.41 24.37
C ASP A 105 14.11 5.89 23.46
N TYR A 106 13.06 5.07 23.29
CA TYR A 106 11.83 5.44 22.62
C TYR A 106 10.60 4.94 23.33
N ASP A 107 9.53 5.74 23.23
CA ASP A 107 8.19 5.40 23.66
C ASP A 107 7.30 5.25 22.44
N VAL A 108 6.37 4.27 22.48
CA VAL A 108 5.38 4.07 21.41
C VAL A 108 4.01 3.91 22.00
N THR A 109 3.05 4.61 21.43
CA THR A 109 1.62 4.41 21.68
C THR A 109 0.92 4.16 20.36
N LEU A 110 0.11 3.11 20.30
CA LEU A 110 -0.76 2.84 19.16
C LEU A 110 -2.22 2.75 19.62
N THR A 111 -3.10 3.23 18.75
CA THR A 111 -4.55 3.21 19.00
C THR A 111 -5.27 2.90 17.69
N LYS A 112 -6.16 1.90 17.71
CA LYS A 112 -6.99 1.56 16.56
C LYS A 112 -7.92 2.72 16.22
N VAL A 113 -7.96 3.11 14.95
CA VAL A 113 -8.88 4.16 14.49
C VAL A 113 -10.30 3.63 14.51
N ALA A 114 -11.21 4.38 15.12
CA ALA A 114 -12.63 4.06 15.12
C ALA A 114 -13.27 4.45 13.78
N GLY A 115 -14.24 3.67 13.33
CA GLY A 115 -14.99 3.97 12.09
C GLY A 115 -15.37 2.70 11.36
N ASN A 116 -14.77 2.47 10.19
CA ASN A 116 -15.07 1.29 9.38
C ASN A 116 -14.61 0.00 10.09
N PRO A 117 -15.48 -0.96 10.38
CA PRO A 117 -15.12 -2.21 11.05
C PRO A 117 -14.16 -3.07 10.20
N TRP A 118 -14.20 -2.89 8.88
CA TRP A 118 -13.41 -3.66 7.91
C TRP A 118 -11.99 -3.12 7.71
N VAL A 119 -11.68 -1.94 8.28
CA VAL A 119 -10.36 -1.31 8.16
C VAL A 119 -9.67 -1.33 9.52
N ALA A 120 -8.51 -1.96 9.60
CA ALA A 120 -7.69 -1.97 10.80
C ALA A 120 -6.57 -0.92 10.69
N ASP A 121 -6.96 0.34 10.76
CA ASP A 121 -6.02 1.46 10.82
C ASP A 121 -5.59 1.71 12.26
N TYR A 122 -4.32 2.06 12.45
CA TYR A 122 -3.76 2.43 13.74
C TYR A 122 -3.06 3.77 13.66
N ASN A 123 -3.44 4.69 14.55
CA ASN A 123 -2.61 5.85 14.85
C ASN A 123 -1.46 5.40 15.74
N VAL A 124 -0.24 5.56 15.27
CA VAL A 124 0.99 5.26 16.01
C VAL A 124 1.72 6.55 16.27
N VAL A 125 2.00 6.83 17.53
CA VAL A 125 2.83 7.95 17.96
C VAL A 125 4.07 7.37 18.64
N SER A 126 5.23 7.70 18.10
CA SER A 126 6.52 7.29 18.65
C SER A 126 7.36 8.50 19.01
N THR A 127 7.96 8.46 20.18
CA THR A 127 8.81 9.53 20.74
C THR A 127 10.19 8.96 21.00
N GLY A 128 11.21 9.51 20.39
CA GLY A 128 12.61 9.16 20.65
C GLY A 128 13.29 10.22 21.51
N THR A 129 14.09 9.80 22.47
CA THR A 129 14.81 10.67 23.40
C THR A 129 16.28 10.26 23.52
N ILE A 130 17.19 11.22 23.42
CA ILE A 130 18.61 11.04 23.67
C ILE A 130 19.21 12.34 24.23
N ASP A 131 19.97 12.25 25.32
CA ASP A 131 20.66 13.37 25.97
C ASP A 131 19.74 14.59 26.22
N GLY A 132 18.45 14.32 26.53
CA GLY A 132 17.43 15.33 26.80
C GLY A 132 16.83 15.96 25.54
N VAL A 133 17.26 15.56 24.34
CA VAL A 133 16.65 15.96 23.06
C VAL A 133 15.57 14.98 22.68
N THR A 134 14.36 15.47 22.42
CA THR A 134 13.19 14.65 22.09
C THR A 134 12.66 14.97 20.70
N ARG A 135 12.32 13.94 19.93
CA ARG A 135 11.61 14.03 18.64
C ARG A 135 10.42 13.07 18.64
N GLN A 136 9.37 13.46 17.94
CA GLN A 136 8.15 12.67 17.86
C GLN A 136 7.72 12.49 16.41
N VAL A 137 7.36 11.25 16.07
CA VAL A 137 6.79 10.86 14.76
C VAL A 137 5.40 10.31 14.99
N SER A 138 4.45 10.73 14.17
CA SER A 138 3.10 10.20 14.12
C SER A 138 2.82 9.61 12.76
N VAL A 139 2.34 8.36 12.72
CA VAL A 139 1.97 7.68 11.49
C VAL A 139 0.60 7.04 11.59
N VAL A 140 -0.07 6.88 10.45
CA VAL A 140 -1.23 6.00 10.32
C VAL A 140 -0.78 4.73 9.63
N LEU A 141 -0.84 3.60 10.32
CA LEU A 141 -0.59 2.28 9.78
C LEU A 141 -1.91 1.64 9.38
N ARG A 142 -2.05 1.23 8.11
CA ARG A 142 -3.19 0.48 7.58
C ARG A 142 -2.84 -0.98 7.39
N HIS A 143 -3.70 -1.87 7.84
CA HIS A 143 -3.60 -3.29 7.52
C HIS A 143 -3.85 -3.48 6.02
N GLU A 144 -2.85 -3.93 5.29
CA GLU A 144 -2.88 -4.11 3.84
C GLU A 144 -3.87 -5.23 3.47
N THR A 145 -4.70 -4.98 2.46
CA THR A 145 -5.57 -5.99 1.86
C THR A 145 -5.02 -6.46 0.53
N PHE A 146 -5.44 -7.64 0.08
CA PHE A 146 -5.08 -8.13 -1.25
C PHE A 146 -5.62 -7.23 -2.37
N ALA A 147 -6.65 -6.41 -2.12
CA ALA A 147 -7.17 -5.44 -3.07
C ALA A 147 -6.16 -4.37 -3.51
N GLN A 148 -5.05 -4.19 -2.81
CA GLN A 148 -3.97 -3.30 -3.24
C GLN A 148 -3.10 -3.86 -4.37
N TYR A 149 -3.29 -5.13 -4.76
CA TYR A 149 -2.61 -5.74 -5.89
C TYR A 149 -3.55 -5.85 -7.08
N MET A 150 -3.16 -5.29 -8.21
CA MET A 150 -3.86 -5.55 -9.46
C MET A 150 -3.76 -7.02 -9.85
N TYR A 151 -2.62 -7.60 -9.59
CA TYR A 151 -2.33 -9.00 -9.89
C TYR A 151 -1.54 -9.63 -8.75
N PHE A 152 -2.10 -10.67 -8.15
CA PHE A 152 -1.42 -11.49 -7.17
C PHE A 152 -1.58 -12.97 -7.53
N ALA A 153 -0.48 -13.73 -7.51
CA ALA A 153 -0.52 -15.19 -7.67
C ALA A 153 0.43 -15.88 -6.68
N ASN A 154 -0.10 -16.85 -5.93
CA ASN A 154 0.71 -17.64 -5.02
C ASN A 154 1.54 -18.68 -5.80
N GLU A 155 0.93 -19.40 -6.71
CA GLU A 155 1.58 -20.41 -7.55
C GLU A 155 1.53 -19.96 -9.01
N MET A 156 2.69 -19.69 -9.60
CA MET A 156 2.79 -19.35 -11.00
C MET A 156 2.80 -20.62 -11.85
N GLN A 157 1.88 -20.69 -12.80
CA GLN A 157 1.79 -21.78 -13.79
C GLN A 157 2.67 -21.46 -15.02
N ASP A 158 2.60 -22.31 -16.04
CA ASP A 158 3.32 -22.09 -17.30
C ASP A 158 2.58 -21.11 -18.23
N ILE A 159 2.19 -19.97 -17.65
CA ILE A 159 1.46 -18.89 -18.32
C ILE A 159 2.37 -17.66 -18.38
N TRP A 160 2.42 -17.01 -19.53
CA TRP A 160 3.35 -15.92 -19.84
C TRP A 160 2.67 -14.57 -19.87
N PHE A 161 3.36 -13.55 -19.37
CA PHE A 161 3.07 -12.17 -19.75
C PHE A 161 3.75 -11.91 -21.09
N ILE A 162 2.99 -11.43 -22.06
CA ILE A 162 3.40 -11.31 -23.46
C ILE A 162 3.35 -9.87 -23.95
N SER A 163 3.92 -9.60 -25.13
CA SER A 163 3.76 -8.30 -25.80
C SER A 163 2.27 -7.95 -25.96
N GLY A 164 1.92 -6.75 -25.52
CA GLY A 164 0.53 -6.27 -25.50
C GLY A 164 -0.17 -6.45 -24.16
N ASP A 165 0.35 -7.26 -23.24
CA ASP A 165 -0.12 -7.25 -21.85
C ASP A 165 0.32 -5.95 -21.17
N SER A 166 -0.64 -5.25 -20.54
CA SER A 166 -0.44 -4.01 -19.80
C SER A 166 -1.05 -4.16 -18.41
N LEU A 167 -0.24 -3.92 -17.37
CA LEU A 167 -0.64 -3.98 -15.97
C LEU A 167 -0.24 -2.66 -15.29
N ASP A 168 -1.18 -1.78 -15.06
CA ASP A 168 -0.92 -0.45 -14.49
C ASP A 168 -0.92 -0.40 -12.97
N GLY A 169 -1.25 -1.51 -12.29
CA GLY A 169 -1.22 -1.65 -10.83
C GLY A 169 -0.05 -2.48 -10.30
N ARG A 170 -0.04 -2.68 -8.96
CA ARG A 170 0.98 -3.49 -8.28
C ARG A 170 0.83 -4.97 -8.65
N VAL A 171 1.95 -5.61 -8.97
CA VAL A 171 2.03 -7.04 -9.28
C VAL A 171 2.87 -7.75 -8.25
N HIS A 172 2.38 -8.87 -7.71
CA HIS A 172 3.15 -9.75 -6.85
C HIS A 172 2.94 -11.21 -7.24
N ALA A 173 4.03 -11.99 -7.19
CA ALA A 173 3.96 -13.43 -7.30
C ALA A 173 4.89 -14.10 -6.29
N ASN A 174 4.39 -15.13 -5.59
CA ASN A 174 5.23 -15.99 -4.75
C ASN A 174 6.06 -16.98 -5.59
N GLY A 175 5.86 -17.03 -6.91
CA GLY A 175 6.60 -17.86 -7.86
C GLY A 175 7.24 -17.06 -8.99
N HIS A 176 7.95 -17.77 -9.88
CA HIS A 176 8.62 -17.16 -11.03
C HIS A 176 7.65 -16.51 -12.02
N ILE A 177 7.77 -15.20 -12.22
CA ILE A 177 7.07 -14.48 -13.30
C ILE A 177 7.73 -14.81 -14.63
N ARG A 178 6.90 -15.22 -15.62
CA ARG A 178 7.35 -15.59 -16.96
C ARG A 178 7.05 -14.48 -17.95
N LEU A 179 8.07 -14.06 -18.70
CA LEU A 179 8.03 -12.89 -19.59
C LEU A 179 8.43 -13.26 -21.01
N SER A 180 7.61 -12.87 -21.97
CA SER A 180 7.86 -13.07 -23.41
C SER A 180 7.55 -11.81 -24.21
N GLY A 181 8.51 -11.32 -25.00
CA GLY A 181 8.36 -10.07 -25.73
C GLY A 181 8.45 -8.85 -24.82
N SER A 182 7.53 -7.90 -24.96
CA SER A 182 7.57 -6.60 -24.27
C SER A 182 6.27 -6.31 -23.49
N PRO A 183 5.93 -7.08 -22.45
CA PRO A 183 4.85 -6.72 -21.55
C PRO A 183 5.20 -5.44 -20.77
N TRP A 184 4.18 -4.66 -20.41
CA TRP A 184 4.34 -3.39 -19.71
C TRP A 184 3.74 -3.45 -18.29
N PHE A 185 4.50 -2.94 -17.31
CA PHE A 185 4.12 -2.86 -15.90
C PHE A 185 4.28 -1.42 -15.40
N GLY A 186 3.17 -0.78 -15.04
CA GLY A 186 3.15 0.64 -14.62
C GLY A 186 3.59 0.86 -13.19
N MET A 187 3.23 -0.06 -12.28
CA MET A 187 3.64 0.00 -10.87
C MET A 187 4.67 -1.08 -10.53
N LYS A 188 5.08 -1.11 -9.27
CA LYS A 188 6.11 -2.03 -8.77
C LYS A 188 5.70 -3.50 -8.98
N VAL A 189 6.63 -4.27 -9.53
CA VAL A 189 6.54 -5.73 -9.65
C VAL A 189 7.41 -6.38 -8.58
N THR A 190 6.86 -7.33 -7.85
CA THR A 190 7.60 -8.08 -6.83
C THR A 190 7.46 -9.57 -7.05
N SER A 191 8.51 -10.33 -6.73
CA SER A 191 8.47 -11.79 -6.71
C SER A 191 9.29 -12.32 -5.53
N SER A 192 8.82 -13.42 -4.94
CA SER A 192 9.61 -14.13 -3.91
C SER A 192 10.78 -14.89 -4.50
N GLU A 193 10.77 -15.14 -5.80
CA GLU A 193 11.87 -15.75 -6.52
C GLU A 193 12.97 -14.74 -6.89
N GLU A 194 14.20 -15.19 -6.99
CA GLU A 194 15.37 -14.34 -7.26
C GLU A 194 15.53 -13.94 -8.75
N SER A 195 14.69 -14.49 -9.64
CA SER A 195 14.80 -14.24 -11.08
C SER A 195 13.46 -14.35 -11.80
N PHE A 196 13.32 -13.65 -12.90
CA PHE A 196 12.29 -13.89 -13.90
C PHE A 196 12.67 -15.09 -14.79
N ILE A 197 11.66 -15.76 -15.37
CA ILE A 197 11.86 -16.66 -16.50
C ILE A 197 11.57 -15.87 -17.76
N VAL A 198 12.58 -15.67 -18.60
CA VAL A 198 12.50 -14.83 -19.80
C VAL A 198 12.68 -15.67 -21.04
N TRP A 199 11.79 -15.53 -22.02
CA TRP A 199 11.88 -16.25 -23.31
C TRP A 199 12.55 -15.38 -24.38
N GLY A 200 13.64 -15.89 -24.95
CA GLY A 200 14.35 -15.24 -26.07
C GLY A 200 14.84 -13.82 -25.73
N ASP A 201 14.80 -12.93 -26.69
CA ASP A 201 15.22 -11.54 -26.57
C ASP A 201 14.06 -10.63 -26.09
N SER A 202 13.43 -11.00 -24.98
CA SER A 202 12.31 -10.24 -24.41
C SER A 202 12.81 -8.97 -23.70
N GLU A 203 12.09 -7.87 -23.89
CA GLU A 203 12.36 -6.56 -23.29
C GLU A 203 11.13 -6.05 -22.52
N PRO A 204 10.82 -6.63 -21.34
CA PRO A 204 9.70 -6.15 -20.52
C PRO A 204 9.98 -4.75 -19.99
N VAL A 205 8.94 -3.93 -19.90
CA VAL A 205 9.01 -2.55 -19.38
C VAL A 205 8.46 -2.51 -17.96
N PHE A 206 9.29 -2.06 -17.01
CA PHE A 206 8.94 -1.91 -15.60
C PHE A 206 9.05 -0.43 -15.20
N GLU A 207 8.01 0.38 -15.43
CA GLU A 207 8.03 1.80 -15.07
C GLU A 207 8.14 2.02 -13.56
N GLY A 208 7.37 1.25 -12.76
CA GLY A 208 7.44 1.27 -11.29
C GLY A 208 8.62 0.49 -10.69
N GLY A 209 9.50 -0.05 -11.55
CA GLY A 209 10.60 -0.92 -11.13
C GLY A 209 10.14 -2.31 -10.68
N TYR A 210 11.12 -3.11 -10.25
CA TYR A 210 10.86 -4.44 -9.71
C TYR A 210 11.77 -4.75 -8.52
N GLU A 211 11.36 -5.72 -7.70
CA GLU A 211 12.14 -6.27 -6.59
C GLU A 211 11.92 -7.78 -6.52
N LEU A 212 13.00 -8.53 -6.51
CA LEU A 212 13.03 -9.99 -6.50
C LEU A 212 13.59 -10.50 -5.18
N GLY A 213 13.27 -11.75 -4.82
CA GLY A 213 13.68 -12.33 -3.55
C GLY A 213 13.01 -11.69 -2.34
N VAL A 214 11.84 -11.06 -2.51
CA VAL A 214 11.06 -10.54 -1.38
C VAL A 214 10.42 -11.70 -0.61
N PRO A 215 10.15 -11.55 0.71
CA PRO A 215 9.42 -12.57 1.45
C PRO A 215 8.07 -12.89 0.82
N GLU A 216 7.68 -14.15 0.84
CA GLU A 216 6.36 -14.59 0.40
C GLU A 216 5.25 -13.87 1.16
N ILE A 217 4.16 -13.61 0.47
CA ILE A 217 2.91 -13.12 1.05
C ILE A 217 1.95 -14.31 1.08
N PRO A 218 1.69 -14.91 2.24
CA PRO A 218 0.81 -16.06 2.31
C PRO A 218 -0.63 -15.66 1.99
N LEU A 219 -1.32 -16.45 1.18
CA LEU A 219 -2.77 -16.36 1.07
C LEU A 219 -3.41 -16.83 2.39
N PRO A 220 -4.54 -16.23 2.79
CA PRO A 220 -5.30 -16.73 3.92
C PRO A 220 -5.75 -18.18 3.66
N MET A 221 -5.86 -18.97 4.71
CA MET A 221 -6.36 -20.34 4.59
C MET A 221 -7.86 -20.31 4.33
N SER A 222 -8.29 -21.08 3.32
CA SER A 222 -9.69 -21.09 2.88
C SER A 222 -10.69 -21.40 4.01
N PRO A 223 -10.52 -22.44 4.85
CA PRO A 223 -11.52 -22.75 5.86
C PRO A 223 -11.72 -21.65 6.92
N GLU A 224 -10.64 -20.99 7.34
CA GLU A 224 -10.68 -19.91 8.34
C GLU A 224 -11.38 -18.68 7.78
N LEU A 225 -11.00 -18.26 6.57
CA LEU A 225 -11.58 -17.09 5.92
C LEU A 225 -13.05 -17.31 5.54
N VAL A 226 -13.39 -18.49 5.03
CA VAL A 226 -14.79 -18.89 4.75
C VAL A 226 -15.62 -18.82 6.02
N GLY A 227 -15.10 -19.34 7.14
CA GLY A 227 -15.77 -19.28 8.44
C GLY A 227 -15.95 -17.85 8.96
N GLU A 228 -14.97 -16.98 8.76
CA GLU A 228 -15.04 -15.57 9.12
C GLU A 228 -16.10 -14.83 8.30
N LEU A 229 -16.01 -14.90 6.97
CA LEU A 229 -16.91 -14.16 6.07
C LEU A 229 -18.36 -14.66 6.13
N SER A 230 -18.57 -15.99 6.19
CA SER A 230 -19.91 -16.56 6.36
C SER A 230 -20.54 -16.19 7.71
N GLY A 231 -19.74 -16.15 8.78
CA GLY A 231 -20.16 -15.70 10.10
C GLY A 231 -20.56 -14.22 10.13
N GLU A 232 -19.78 -13.36 9.48
CA GLU A 232 -20.11 -11.94 9.33
C GLU A 232 -21.35 -11.72 8.45
N ALA A 233 -21.49 -12.46 7.35
CA ALA A 233 -22.70 -12.45 6.52
C ALA A 233 -23.94 -12.85 7.33
N ALA A 234 -23.84 -13.88 8.16
CA ALA A 234 -24.93 -14.32 9.04
C ALA A 234 -25.28 -13.31 10.14
N SER A 235 -24.32 -12.46 10.55
CA SER A 235 -24.53 -11.49 11.64
C SER A 235 -25.24 -10.21 11.22
N GLY A 236 -25.22 -9.83 9.94
CA GLY A 236 -25.81 -8.57 9.48
C GLY A 236 -25.84 -8.38 7.97
N GLY A 237 -25.43 -9.40 7.22
CA GLY A 237 -25.46 -9.44 5.77
C GLY A 237 -26.47 -10.42 5.20
N VAL A 238 -26.10 -11.08 4.12
CA VAL A 238 -26.82 -12.21 3.53
C VAL A 238 -25.97 -13.47 3.69
N HIS A 239 -26.52 -14.48 4.35
CA HIS A 239 -25.94 -15.83 4.35
C HIS A 239 -27.02 -16.80 3.84
N ALA A 240 -26.71 -17.50 2.74
CA ALA A 240 -27.63 -18.47 2.12
C ALA A 240 -26.89 -19.77 1.82
N GLY A 241 -27.55 -20.89 2.10
CA GLY A 241 -26.97 -22.21 1.91
C GLY A 241 -27.97 -23.33 2.14
N GLY A 242 -27.49 -24.57 2.03
CA GLY A 242 -28.26 -25.78 2.29
C GLY A 242 -29.14 -26.23 1.14
N LEU A 243 -28.75 -25.91 -0.11
CA LEU A 243 -29.48 -26.32 -1.31
C LEU A 243 -29.44 -27.84 -1.52
N SER A 244 -30.47 -28.35 -2.18
CA SER A 244 -30.61 -29.77 -2.47
C SER A 244 -30.18 -30.10 -3.90
N GLY A 245 -29.28 -31.10 -4.04
CA GLY A 245 -28.88 -31.63 -5.33
C GLY A 245 -27.50 -31.21 -5.80
N ASN A 246 -26.81 -32.08 -6.55
CA ASN A 246 -25.41 -31.90 -6.94
C ASN A 246 -25.17 -30.81 -8.01
N SER A 247 -26.22 -30.24 -8.58
CA SER A 247 -26.15 -29.16 -9.58
C SER A 247 -26.93 -27.94 -9.08
N ALA A 248 -27.05 -27.80 -7.76
CA ALA A 248 -27.69 -26.65 -7.15
C ALA A 248 -26.72 -25.47 -7.14
N TYR A 249 -27.24 -24.26 -7.33
CA TYR A 249 -26.47 -23.02 -7.29
C TYR A 249 -27.37 -21.82 -7.02
N TYR A 250 -26.77 -20.71 -6.64
CA TYR A 250 -27.45 -19.43 -6.53
C TYR A 250 -27.22 -18.58 -7.78
N GLU A 251 -28.27 -17.98 -8.30
CA GLU A 251 -28.17 -16.86 -9.24
C GLU A 251 -28.25 -15.56 -8.45
N VAL A 252 -27.24 -14.71 -8.59
CA VAL A 252 -27.12 -13.43 -7.92
C VAL A 252 -27.03 -12.35 -8.97
N VAL A 253 -27.94 -11.38 -8.91
CA VAL A 253 -28.00 -10.26 -9.86
C VAL A 253 -27.95 -8.95 -9.07
N LEU A 254 -26.94 -8.15 -9.33
CA LEU A 254 -26.85 -6.79 -8.80
C LEU A 254 -27.69 -5.85 -9.66
N GLY A 255 -28.46 -4.97 -9.03
CA GLY A 255 -29.25 -3.99 -9.76
C GLY A 255 -30.42 -4.56 -10.57
N ARG A 256 -30.94 -5.72 -10.19
CA ARG A 256 -32.06 -6.36 -10.85
C ARG A 256 -33.26 -5.40 -11.03
N GLY A 257 -33.79 -5.34 -12.25
CA GLY A 257 -34.92 -4.47 -12.56
C GLY A 257 -34.57 -2.97 -12.61
N GLY A 258 -33.29 -2.61 -12.74
CA GLY A 258 -32.81 -1.23 -12.80
C GLY A 258 -32.69 -0.57 -11.43
N ASN A 259 -32.39 -1.34 -10.39
CA ASN A 259 -32.25 -0.89 -8.99
C ASN A 259 -30.87 -1.23 -8.43
N PRO A 260 -29.77 -0.54 -8.81
CA PRO A 260 -28.39 -0.96 -8.52
C PRO A 260 -28.04 -1.06 -7.04
N GLY A 261 -28.77 -0.38 -6.14
CA GLY A 261 -28.64 -0.49 -4.69
C GLY A 261 -29.22 -1.77 -4.06
N TYR A 262 -29.57 -2.77 -4.89
CA TYR A 262 -30.09 -4.05 -4.41
C TYR A 262 -29.27 -5.24 -4.91
N LEU A 263 -29.03 -6.17 -3.98
CA LEU A 263 -28.62 -7.53 -4.29
C LEU A 263 -29.87 -8.40 -4.36
N SER A 264 -30.07 -9.07 -5.52
CA SER A 264 -31.18 -10.02 -5.72
C SER A 264 -30.61 -11.41 -5.93
N TYR A 265 -31.16 -12.41 -5.25
CA TYR A 265 -30.73 -13.79 -5.44
C TYR A 265 -31.88 -14.75 -5.45
N ARG A 266 -31.68 -15.90 -6.09
CA ARG A 266 -32.57 -17.05 -6.08
C ARG A 266 -31.79 -18.33 -6.19
N ALA A 267 -32.39 -19.43 -5.72
CA ALA A 267 -31.79 -20.74 -5.74
C ALA A 267 -32.31 -21.57 -6.95
N TYR A 268 -31.39 -22.30 -7.59
CA TYR A 268 -31.72 -23.38 -8.49
C TYR A 268 -31.39 -24.68 -7.78
N GLU A 269 -32.42 -25.42 -7.34
CA GLU A 269 -32.22 -26.59 -6.49
C GLU A 269 -33.19 -27.74 -6.85
N ARG A 270 -32.88 -28.94 -6.36
CA ARG A 270 -33.69 -30.12 -6.60
C ARG A 270 -34.92 -30.14 -5.70
N GLN A 271 -36.11 -30.05 -6.29
CA GLN A 271 -37.41 -30.11 -5.63
C GLN A 271 -37.99 -31.56 -5.68
N GLY A 272 -37.42 -32.45 -4.87
CA GLY A 272 -37.89 -33.83 -4.74
C GLY A 272 -37.94 -34.60 -6.06
N TRP A 273 -39.13 -35.10 -6.46
CA TRP A 273 -39.38 -35.83 -7.72
C TRP A 273 -39.50 -34.94 -8.95
N TRP A 274 -39.69 -33.59 -8.77
CA TRP A 274 -39.98 -32.65 -9.85
C TRP A 274 -38.69 -32.19 -10.56
N GLY A 275 -37.53 -32.66 -10.09
CA GLY A 275 -36.24 -32.22 -10.64
C GLY A 275 -35.76 -30.87 -10.09
N TYR A 276 -34.94 -30.18 -10.86
CA TYR A 276 -34.43 -28.86 -10.47
C TYR A 276 -35.38 -27.74 -10.84
N GLN A 277 -35.59 -26.81 -9.94
CA GLN A 277 -36.49 -25.67 -10.09
C GLN A 277 -35.89 -24.42 -9.45
N TRP A 278 -36.30 -23.27 -9.93
CA TRP A 278 -35.98 -21.99 -9.35
C TRP A 278 -36.89 -21.69 -8.15
N SER A 279 -36.27 -21.12 -7.10
CA SER A 279 -37.02 -20.43 -6.04
C SER A 279 -37.54 -19.06 -6.53
N ASP A 280 -38.37 -18.42 -5.74
CA ASP A 280 -38.67 -16.99 -5.90
C ASP A 280 -37.39 -16.15 -5.63
N TRP A 281 -37.39 -14.94 -6.20
CA TRP A 281 -36.35 -13.97 -5.94
C TRP A 281 -36.45 -13.39 -4.52
N VAL A 282 -35.30 -13.23 -3.90
CA VAL A 282 -35.11 -12.48 -2.66
C VAL A 282 -34.35 -11.22 -3.00
N ASP A 283 -34.94 -10.06 -2.73
CA ASP A 283 -34.32 -8.75 -2.98
C ASP A 283 -33.89 -8.13 -1.63
N VAL A 284 -32.62 -7.77 -1.48
CA VAL A 284 -32.06 -7.19 -0.27
C VAL A 284 -31.38 -5.86 -0.60
N SER A 285 -31.75 -4.81 0.14
CA SER A 285 -31.08 -3.51 0.00
C SER A 285 -29.67 -3.58 0.55
N ILE A 286 -28.67 -3.23 -0.27
CA ILE A 286 -27.25 -3.21 0.11
C ILE A 286 -27.01 -2.27 1.29
N ALA A 287 -27.65 -1.11 1.31
CA ALA A 287 -27.57 -0.16 2.41
C ALA A 287 -28.11 -0.68 3.77
N SER A 288 -28.86 -1.79 3.77
CA SER A 288 -29.35 -2.42 5.00
C SER A 288 -28.46 -3.55 5.52
N MET A 289 -27.40 -3.90 4.76
CA MET A 289 -26.48 -4.96 5.08
C MET A 289 -25.21 -4.41 5.75
N ASN A 290 -24.42 -5.32 6.34
CA ASN A 290 -23.06 -5.02 6.78
C ASN A 290 -22.03 -5.05 5.62
N GLY A 291 -22.50 -5.13 4.37
CA GLY A 291 -21.68 -5.17 3.17
C GLY A 291 -21.16 -6.56 2.78
N ILE A 292 -21.62 -7.64 3.40
CA ILE A 292 -21.17 -9.01 3.05
C ILE A 292 -22.38 -9.89 2.68
N ALA A 293 -22.24 -10.60 1.54
CA ALA A 293 -23.14 -11.66 1.11
C ALA A 293 -22.33 -12.94 0.90
N TRP A 294 -22.70 -14.04 1.57
CA TRP A 294 -22.04 -15.33 1.50
C TRP A 294 -23.01 -16.43 1.08
N PHE A 295 -22.55 -17.30 0.18
CA PHE A 295 -23.32 -18.43 -0.34
C PHE A 295 -22.52 -19.72 -0.12
N ASP A 296 -23.16 -20.76 0.40
CA ASP A 296 -22.48 -22.03 0.68
C ASP A 296 -22.30 -22.90 -0.57
N GLU A 297 -23.02 -22.59 -1.67
CA GLU A 297 -22.98 -23.28 -2.96
C GLU A 297 -22.45 -22.37 -4.07
N PRO A 298 -22.21 -22.89 -5.30
CA PRO A 298 -21.75 -22.10 -6.44
C PRO A 298 -22.67 -20.91 -6.73
N VAL A 299 -22.08 -19.81 -7.20
CA VAL A 299 -22.80 -18.57 -7.52
C VAL A 299 -22.64 -18.23 -8.98
N ALA A 300 -23.76 -17.93 -9.67
CA ALA A 300 -23.79 -17.28 -10.96
C ALA A 300 -24.07 -15.78 -10.75
N LEU A 301 -23.11 -14.92 -11.09
CA LEU A 301 -23.08 -13.50 -10.71
C LEU A 301 -23.02 -12.60 -11.94
N ASN A 302 -23.82 -11.53 -11.94
CA ASN A 302 -23.75 -10.43 -12.91
C ASN A 302 -24.48 -9.17 -12.41
N GLY A 303 -24.35 -8.06 -13.13
CA GLY A 303 -25.18 -6.88 -12.97
C GLY A 303 -24.44 -5.61 -12.58
N VAL A 304 -25.19 -4.63 -12.03
CA VAL A 304 -24.70 -3.28 -11.71
C VAL A 304 -24.82 -3.01 -10.22
N LEU A 305 -23.73 -2.59 -9.60
CA LEU A 305 -23.63 -2.30 -8.16
C LEU A 305 -23.74 -0.79 -7.91
N ASP A 306 -24.53 -0.41 -6.90
CA ASP A 306 -24.49 0.87 -6.21
C ASP A 306 -24.29 0.61 -4.71
N GLY A 307 -23.09 0.90 -4.21
CA GLY A 307 -22.67 0.75 -2.83
C GLY A 307 -21.41 -0.11 -2.62
N GLU A 308 -21.16 -0.48 -1.38
CA GLU A 308 -19.98 -1.28 -0.95
C GLU A 308 -20.41 -2.71 -0.63
N LEU A 309 -19.84 -3.70 -1.32
CA LEU A 309 -20.25 -5.10 -1.17
C LEU A 309 -19.07 -6.07 -1.35
N THR A 310 -19.07 -7.14 -0.57
CA THR A 310 -18.30 -8.35 -0.83
C THR A 310 -19.26 -9.52 -1.01
N ILE A 311 -19.13 -10.21 -2.14
CA ILE A 311 -19.87 -11.45 -2.44
C ILE A 311 -18.88 -12.61 -2.34
N GLY A 312 -19.22 -13.60 -1.53
CA GLY A 312 -18.41 -14.79 -1.38
C GLY A 312 -19.18 -16.09 -1.59
N SER A 313 -18.42 -17.15 -1.91
CA SER A 313 -18.93 -18.50 -2.04
C SER A 313 -17.98 -19.52 -1.41
N SER A 314 -18.56 -20.57 -0.81
CA SER A 314 -17.79 -21.75 -0.35
C SER A 314 -17.36 -22.65 -1.51
N GLU A 315 -17.83 -22.38 -2.73
CA GLU A 315 -17.48 -23.07 -3.96
C GLU A 315 -17.13 -22.03 -5.06
N ASP A 316 -17.30 -22.37 -6.33
CA ASP A 316 -16.95 -21.48 -7.45
C ASP A 316 -17.92 -20.31 -7.61
N ILE A 317 -17.40 -19.20 -8.12
CA ILE A 317 -18.19 -18.04 -8.57
C ILE A 317 -18.05 -17.89 -10.07
N TYR A 318 -19.18 -17.95 -10.79
CA TYR A 318 -19.27 -17.83 -12.24
C TYR A 318 -19.79 -16.43 -12.61
N ILE A 319 -18.97 -15.62 -13.26
CA ILE A 319 -19.35 -14.32 -13.81
C ILE A 319 -20.06 -14.59 -15.14
N THR A 320 -21.37 -14.34 -15.22
CA THR A 320 -22.23 -14.75 -16.33
C THR A 320 -22.55 -13.66 -17.34
N ASP A 321 -22.24 -12.41 -17.02
CA ASP A 321 -22.37 -11.20 -17.82
C ASP A 321 -21.50 -10.10 -17.17
N ASP A 322 -21.53 -8.89 -17.69
CA ASP A 322 -20.83 -7.74 -17.12
C ASP A 322 -21.16 -7.52 -15.62
N LEU A 323 -20.14 -7.11 -14.89
CA LEU A 323 -20.22 -6.63 -13.51
C LEU A 323 -19.68 -5.22 -13.45
N THR A 324 -20.54 -4.22 -13.34
CA THR A 324 -20.13 -2.81 -13.38
C THR A 324 -20.64 -2.03 -12.18
N TYR A 325 -20.11 -0.84 -11.97
CA TYR A 325 -20.61 0.12 -10.98
C TYR A 325 -21.67 1.02 -11.59
N ASP A 326 -22.59 1.54 -10.77
CA ASP A 326 -23.61 2.47 -11.24
C ASP A 326 -22.98 3.76 -11.76
N GLY A 327 -23.49 4.25 -12.87
CA GLY A 327 -22.94 5.46 -13.52
C GLY A 327 -21.56 5.30 -14.17
N ALA A 328 -20.94 4.12 -14.15
CA ALA A 328 -19.70 3.89 -14.88
C ALA A 328 -19.93 3.96 -16.40
N THR A 329 -18.97 4.53 -17.10
CA THR A 329 -19.00 4.56 -18.57
C THR A 329 -18.28 3.31 -19.10
N PRO A 330 -18.93 2.51 -19.96
CA PRO A 330 -18.30 1.31 -20.52
C PRO A 330 -16.91 1.58 -21.10
N GLY A 331 -15.93 0.77 -20.72
CA GLY A 331 -14.53 0.88 -21.15
C GLY A 331 -13.75 2.06 -20.58
N GLN A 332 -14.27 2.79 -19.58
CA GLN A 332 -13.59 3.90 -18.93
C GLN A 332 -13.36 3.66 -17.43
N GLY A 333 -13.99 2.62 -16.88
CA GLY A 333 -13.94 2.29 -15.46
C GLY A 333 -14.69 3.27 -14.56
N PRO A 334 -14.55 3.11 -13.23
CA PRO A 334 -15.19 3.96 -12.26
C PRO A 334 -14.64 5.38 -12.29
N GLY A 335 -15.52 6.38 -12.26
CA GLY A 335 -15.15 7.78 -12.10
C GLY A 335 -14.53 8.09 -10.73
N ALA A 336 -13.83 9.21 -10.62
CA ALA A 336 -13.18 9.61 -9.36
C ALA A 336 -14.18 9.84 -8.20
N ASP A 337 -15.42 10.18 -8.51
CA ASP A 337 -16.49 10.43 -7.53
C ASP A 337 -17.34 9.16 -7.24
N CYS A 338 -17.01 8.01 -7.87
CA CYS A 338 -17.70 6.75 -7.62
C CYS A 338 -17.29 6.22 -6.23
N ASP A 339 -18.26 5.87 -5.40
CA ASP A 339 -18.07 5.28 -4.07
C ASP A 339 -18.41 3.78 -4.02
N ASP A 340 -18.76 3.19 -5.17
CA ASP A 340 -19.03 1.77 -5.28
C ASP A 340 -17.76 0.95 -5.21
N ILE A 341 -17.80 -0.16 -4.46
CA ILE A 341 -16.67 -1.10 -4.34
C ILE A 341 -17.20 -2.53 -4.25
N LEU A 342 -16.74 -3.39 -5.13
CA LEU A 342 -17.07 -4.82 -5.14
C LEU A 342 -15.85 -5.68 -4.83
N GLY A 343 -15.99 -6.52 -3.81
CA GLY A 343 -15.11 -7.65 -3.56
C GLY A 343 -15.79 -8.96 -3.97
N ILE A 344 -15.04 -9.87 -4.57
CA ILE A 344 -15.48 -11.24 -4.87
C ILE A 344 -14.50 -12.19 -4.21
N VAL A 345 -15.00 -13.14 -3.41
CA VAL A 345 -14.16 -14.12 -2.70
C VAL A 345 -14.73 -15.51 -2.93
N SER A 346 -14.03 -16.34 -3.68
CA SER A 346 -14.37 -17.73 -3.93
C SER A 346 -13.44 -18.67 -3.16
N ALA A 347 -13.98 -19.66 -2.50
CA ALA A 347 -13.15 -20.75 -1.96
C ALA A 347 -12.57 -21.63 -3.08
N GLY A 348 -13.27 -21.76 -4.22
CA GLY A 348 -12.79 -22.39 -5.45
C GLY A 348 -12.24 -21.41 -6.47
N ASP A 349 -12.71 -21.56 -7.71
CA ASP A 349 -12.40 -20.67 -8.85
C ASP A 349 -13.31 -19.43 -8.88
N VAL A 350 -12.79 -18.34 -9.47
CA VAL A 350 -13.60 -17.27 -10.05
C VAL A 350 -13.53 -17.41 -11.57
N VAL A 351 -14.65 -17.72 -12.20
CA VAL A 351 -14.74 -18.14 -13.60
C VAL A 351 -15.53 -17.15 -14.43
N VAL A 352 -14.97 -16.64 -15.50
CA VAL A 352 -15.79 -15.98 -16.54
C VAL A 352 -16.46 -17.08 -17.36
N ALA A 353 -17.78 -17.24 -17.15
CA ALA A 353 -18.54 -18.34 -17.71
C ALA A 353 -18.71 -18.25 -19.23
N ASN A 354 -18.84 -19.40 -19.92
CA ASN A 354 -19.09 -19.44 -21.34
C ASN A 354 -20.59 -19.26 -21.66
N THR A 355 -21.14 -18.10 -21.33
CA THR A 355 -22.53 -17.74 -21.64
C THR A 355 -22.67 -17.09 -23.02
N ALA A 356 -23.89 -16.81 -23.43
CA ALA A 356 -24.14 -16.06 -24.67
C ALA A 356 -23.71 -14.59 -24.55
N ALA A 357 -23.84 -14.00 -23.36
CA ALA A 357 -23.40 -12.64 -23.05
C ALA A 357 -21.87 -12.51 -23.11
N ASN A 358 -21.17 -13.50 -22.57
CA ASN A 358 -19.69 -13.52 -22.50
C ASN A 358 -19.01 -14.04 -23.78
N ARG A 359 -19.65 -13.96 -24.95
CA ARG A 359 -19.03 -14.34 -26.23
C ARG A 359 -18.29 -13.21 -26.93
N ASP A 360 -18.54 -12.00 -26.51
CA ASP A 360 -17.89 -10.77 -26.94
C ASP A 360 -17.10 -10.16 -25.77
N ASP A 361 -16.86 -8.86 -25.77
CA ASP A 361 -16.18 -8.14 -24.68
C ASP A 361 -16.94 -8.33 -23.37
N VAL A 362 -16.17 -8.46 -22.27
CA VAL A 362 -16.69 -8.53 -20.89
C VAL A 362 -16.01 -7.47 -20.05
N GLU A 363 -16.79 -6.76 -19.24
CA GLU A 363 -16.30 -5.74 -18.32
C GLU A 363 -16.59 -6.10 -16.86
N ILE A 364 -15.56 -6.06 -16.01
CA ILE A 364 -15.64 -6.41 -14.59
C ILE A 364 -15.06 -5.30 -13.75
N HIS A 365 -15.88 -4.68 -12.89
CA HIS A 365 -15.46 -3.73 -11.87
C HIS A 365 -15.48 -4.43 -10.51
N ALA A 366 -14.36 -5.01 -10.11
CA ALA A 366 -14.23 -5.71 -8.85
C ALA A 366 -12.76 -5.97 -8.50
N HIS A 367 -12.51 -6.22 -7.22
CA HIS A 367 -11.33 -7.00 -6.86
C HIS A 367 -11.76 -8.43 -6.48
N MET A 368 -11.16 -9.42 -7.13
CA MET A 368 -11.54 -10.83 -7.04
C MET A 368 -10.49 -11.64 -6.30
N MET A 369 -10.89 -12.66 -5.56
CA MET A 369 -9.98 -13.61 -4.90
C MET A 369 -10.46 -15.04 -5.09
N ALA A 370 -9.58 -15.89 -5.64
CA ALA A 370 -9.72 -17.33 -5.71
C ALA A 370 -8.76 -17.99 -4.70
N LEU A 371 -9.32 -18.53 -3.59
CA LEU A 371 -8.52 -18.97 -2.44
C LEU A 371 -7.79 -20.28 -2.67
N ASP A 372 -8.44 -21.25 -3.29
CA ASP A 372 -7.89 -22.58 -3.48
C ASP A 372 -7.53 -22.89 -4.94
N GLU A 373 -8.02 -22.09 -5.89
CA GLU A 373 -7.81 -22.29 -7.31
C GLU A 373 -7.45 -20.96 -8.03
N SER A 374 -8.14 -20.60 -9.13
CA SER A 374 -7.72 -19.59 -10.10
C SER A 374 -8.81 -18.58 -10.43
N PHE A 375 -8.38 -17.40 -10.91
CA PHE A 375 -9.22 -16.58 -11.79
C PHE A 375 -9.01 -17.07 -13.22
N THR A 376 -10.07 -17.56 -13.88
CA THR A 376 -9.97 -18.24 -15.17
C THR A 376 -11.18 -17.98 -16.06
N VAL A 377 -11.12 -18.42 -17.31
CA VAL A 377 -12.20 -18.34 -18.29
C VAL A 377 -12.62 -19.76 -18.69
N GLU A 378 -13.90 -20.05 -18.62
CA GLU A 378 -14.44 -21.34 -19.05
C GLU A 378 -14.19 -21.57 -20.55
N ASP A 379 -13.71 -22.74 -20.93
CA ASP A 379 -13.38 -23.09 -22.32
C ASP A 379 -12.36 -22.15 -23.00
N TYR A 380 -11.47 -21.51 -22.25
CA TYR A 380 -10.49 -20.55 -22.77
C TYR A 380 -9.64 -21.09 -23.93
N GLY A 381 -9.48 -22.41 -24.04
CA GLY A 381 -8.67 -23.08 -25.07
C GLY A 381 -9.45 -23.50 -26.31
N SER A 382 -10.71 -23.14 -26.45
CA SER A 382 -11.57 -23.58 -27.53
C SER A 382 -12.41 -22.45 -28.15
N GLY A 383 -12.93 -22.69 -29.35
CA GLY A 383 -13.76 -21.71 -30.06
C GLY A 383 -12.94 -20.60 -30.73
N SER A 384 -13.60 -19.52 -31.10
CA SER A 384 -12.98 -18.30 -31.64
C SER A 384 -12.51 -17.37 -30.55
N PRO A 385 -11.64 -16.39 -30.81
CA PRO A 385 -11.40 -15.28 -29.89
C PRO A 385 -12.71 -14.59 -29.51
N ARG A 386 -12.85 -14.23 -28.22
CA ARG A 386 -14.08 -13.67 -27.64
C ARG A 386 -14.06 -12.16 -27.50
N GLY A 387 -12.96 -11.47 -27.80
CA GLY A 387 -12.80 -10.05 -27.61
C GLY A 387 -11.88 -9.70 -26.43
N LYS A 388 -12.20 -8.66 -25.69
CA LYS A 388 -11.47 -8.18 -24.53
C LYS A 388 -12.13 -8.61 -23.23
N LEU A 389 -11.31 -8.96 -22.26
CA LEU A 389 -11.69 -9.05 -20.86
C LEU A 389 -11.13 -7.82 -20.16
N THR A 390 -12.01 -6.84 -19.96
CA THR A 390 -11.67 -5.59 -19.29
C THR A 390 -11.95 -5.72 -17.80
N ILE A 391 -10.92 -5.49 -16.98
CA ILE A 391 -11.03 -5.52 -15.52
C ILE A 391 -10.61 -4.16 -14.97
N TYR A 392 -11.49 -3.51 -14.23
CA TYR A 392 -11.16 -2.36 -13.38
C TYR A 392 -11.13 -2.81 -11.92
N GLY A 393 -9.92 -2.97 -11.37
CA GLY A 393 -9.68 -3.52 -10.05
C GLY A 393 -8.46 -4.42 -10.02
N GLY A 394 -8.68 -5.72 -9.85
CA GLY A 394 -7.60 -6.70 -9.83
C GLY A 394 -8.04 -8.06 -9.34
N PHE A 395 -7.07 -8.95 -9.15
CA PHE A 395 -7.36 -10.25 -8.58
C PHE A 395 -6.15 -10.86 -7.85
N ALA A 396 -6.48 -11.66 -6.84
CA ALA A 396 -5.55 -12.52 -6.12
C ALA A 396 -5.98 -13.98 -6.28
N GLN A 397 -5.03 -14.86 -6.53
CA GLN A 397 -5.35 -16.26 -6.81
C GLN A 397 -4.27 -17.19 -6.25
N LYS A 398 -4.69 -18.40 -5.87
CA LYS A 398 -3.74 -19.43 -5.45
C LYS A 398 -2.89 -19.92 -6.61
N ARG A 399 -3.52 -20.26 -7.72
CA ARG A 399 -2.85 -20.71 -8.95
C ARG A 399 -3.14 -19.74 -10.08
N GLN A 400 -2.14 -19.46 -10.89
CA GLN A 400 -2.33 -18.63 -12.07
C GLN A 400 -3.29 -19.31 -13.07
N GLY A 401 -4.44 -18.66 -13.35
CA GLY A 401 -5.44 -19.13 -14.29
C GLY A 401 -5.24 -18.59 -15.69
N ALA A 402 -5.71 -19.34 -16.69
CA ALA A 402 -5.66 -18.95 -18.08
C ALA A 402 -6.98 -18.29 -18.52
N ILE A 403 -6.87 -17.20 -19.30
CA ILE A 403 -8.04 -16.49 -19.85
C ILE A 403 -8.13 -16.60 -21.37
N GLY A 404 -7.11 -17.11 -22.03
CA GLY A 404 -7.07 -17.29 -23.47
C GLY A 404 -5.78 -17.96 -23.92
N MET A 405 -5.73 -18.29 -25.18
CA MET A 405 -4.55 -18.83 -25.84
C MET A 405 -4.07 -17.87 -26.94
N PHE A 406 -2.77 -17.69 -26.99
CA PHE A 406 -2.13 -16.91 -28.04
C PHE A 406 -1.25 -17.79 -28.93
N GLN A 407 -1.05 -17.38 -30.16
CA GLN A 407 -0.08 -17.98 -31.07
C GLN A 407 0.87 -16.88 -31.58
N HIS A 408 2.16 -17.12 -31.48
CA HIS A 408 3.17 -16.17 -31.92
C HIS A 408 2.95 -15.75 -33.38
N GLY A 409 2.88 -14.43 -33.63
CA GLY A 409 2.61 -13.83 -34.93
C GLY A 409 1.12 -13.76 -35.33
N TYR A 410 0.21 -14.38 -34.58
CA TYR A 410 -1.24 -14.37 -34.86
C TYR A 410 -2.06 -13.66 -33.78
N GLY A 411 -1.49 -13.44 -32.58
CA GLY A 411 -2.21 -12.87 -31.44
C GLY A 411 -3.07 -13.90 -30.70
N ILE A 412 -4.17 -13.45 -30.09
CA ILE A 412 -5.10 -14.32 -29.37
C ILE A 412 -5.88 -15.18 -30.39
N ILE A 413 -5.86 -16.48 -30.18
CA ILE A 413 -6.55 -17.46 -31.05
C ILE A 413 -7.77 -18.09 -30.39
N HIS A 414 -7.85 -18.09 -29.05
CA HIS A 414 -8.99 -18.55 -28.26
C HIS A 414 -9.10 -17.72 -26.98
N GLY A 415 -10.30 -17.62 -26.39
CA GLY A 415 -10.55 -16.87 -25.16
C GLY A 415 -10.42 -15.36 -25.39
N TYR A 416 -9.95 -14.62 -24.38
CA TYR A 416 -9.94 -13.16 -24.36
C TYR A 416 -8.53 -12.57 -24.49
N GLN A 417 -8.49 -11.34 -25.00
CA GLN A 417 -7.35 -10.44 -24.83
C GLN A 417 -7.47 -9.76 -23.47
N LYS A 418 -6.37 -9.68 -22.72
CA LYS A 418 -6.29 -8.95 -21.44
C LYS A 418 -6.40 -7.45 -21.68
N ASP A 419 -7.23 -6.79 -20.86
CA ASP A 419 -7.39 -5.34 -20.81
C ASP A 419 -7.58 -4.93 -19.34
N TYR A 420 -6.48 -4.96 -18.57
CA TYR A 420 -6.51 -4.87 -17.12
C TYR A 420 -6.09 -3.49 -16.66
N HIS A 421 -6.94 -2.88 -15.84
CA HIS A 421 -6.75 -1.56 -15.24
C HIS A 421 -6.89 -1.64 -13.74
N TYR A 422 -5.92 -1.11 -13.03
CA TYR A 422 -6.02 -1.02 -11.58
C TYR A 422 -7.00 0.09 -11.18
N ASP A 423 -7.87 -0.21 -10.23
CA ASP A 423 -8.68 0.82 -9.60
C ASP A 423 -7.87 1.52 -8.49
N PRO A 424 -7.40 2.77 -8.71
CA PRO A 424 -6.54 3.44 -7.75
C PRO A 424 -7.21 3.74 -6.41
N ARG A 425 -8.55 3.68 -6.33
CA ARG A 425 -9.29 3.85 -5.08
C ARG A 425 -8.99 2.72 -4.10
N LEU A 426 -8.66 1.51 -4.58
CA LEU A 426 -8.31 0.34 -3.77
C LEU A 426 -7.00 0.50 -2.97
N VAL A 427 -6.21 1.54 -3.23
CA VAL A 427 -5.06 1.91 -2.37
C VAL A 427 -5.53 2.36 -0.99
N THR A 428 -6.66 3.07 -0.93
CA THR A 428 -7.20 3.68 0.28
C THR A 428 -8.53 3.08 0.75
N LEU A 429 -9.28 2.48 -0.16
CA LEU A 429 -10.55 1.80 0.10
C LEU A 429 -10.34 0.28 0.03
N SER A 430 -11.23 -0.45 0.65
CA SER A 430 -11.23 -1.91 0.59
C SER A 430 -12.67 -2.41 0.62
N PRO A 431 -13.03 -3.42 -0.18
CA PRO A 431 -14.34 -4.03 -0.04
C PRO A 431 -14.59 -4.51 1.39
N PRO A 432 -15.84 -4.51 1.88
CA PRO A 432 -16.18 -4.96 3.22
C PRO A 432 -15.66 -6.37 3.53
N GLY A 433 -14.98 -6.55 4.66
CA GLY A 433 -14.43 -7.85 5.06
C GLY A 433 -13.36 -8.46 4.14
N TYR A 434 -12.81 -7.69 3.20
CA TYR A 434 -11.90 -8.23 2.19
C TYR A 434 -10.61 -8.79 2.80
N PRO A 435 -10.08 -9.91 2.28
CA PRO A 435 -8.91 -10.60 2.81
C PRO A 435 -7.66 -9.74 2.90
N ARG A 436 -6.87 -9.95 3.96
CA ARG A 436 -5.70 -9.14 4.32
C ARG A 436 -4.41 -9.93 4.20
N THR A 437 -3.32 -9.21 3.90
CA THR A 437 -1.98 -9.80 3.72
C THR A 437 -1.23 -10.07 5.01
N GLY A 438 -1.74 -9.57 6.14
CA GLY A 438 -1.02 -9.59 7.41
C GLY A 438 0.09 -8.54 7.52
N LYS A 439 0.27 -7.68 6.53
CA LYS A 439 1.24 -6.57 6.51
C LYS A 439 0.56 -5.23 6.81
N TYR A 440 1.35 -4.24 7.21
CA TYR A 440 0.88 -2.88 7.46
C TYR A 440 1.64 -1.87 6.60
N ASN A 441 0.91 -1.01 5.91
CA ASN A 441 1.43 0.11 5.12
C ASN A 441 1.30 1.42 5.87
N VAL A 442 2.25 2.34 5.63
CA VAL A 442 2.18 3.72 6.12
C VAL A 442 1.31 4.53 5.17
N LEU A 443 0.18 5.06 5.66
CA LEU A 443 -0.72 5.95 4.89
C LEU A 443 -0.38 7.42 5.07
N ASP A 444 -0.08 7.81 6.31
CA ASP A 444 0.26 9.18 6.68
C ASP A 444 1.47 9.14 7.60
N TRP A 445 2.39 10.05 7.34
CA TRP A 445 3.60 10.20 8.13
C TRP A 445 3.87 11.68 8.37
N ARG A 446 4.15 12.04 9.62
CA ARG A 446 4.52 13.40 9.98
C ARG A 446 5.42 13.44 11.20
N GLU A 447 6.42 14.28 11.15
CA GLU A 447 7.15 14.68 12.35
C GLU A 447 6.29 15.68 13.14
N VAL A 448 6.12 15.41 14.42
CA VAL A 448 5.36 16.27 15.34
C VAL A 448 6.35 16.99 16.24
N TYR A 449 6.38 18.29 16.13
CA TYR A 449 7.15 19.09 17.07
C TYR A 449 6.35 19.19 18.37
N PRO A 450 6.92 18.78 19.54
CA PRO A 450 6.23 18.97 20.81
C PRO A 450 5.88 20.46 20.95
N PRO A 451 4.72 20.79 21.50
CA PRO A 451 4.41 22.20 21.79
C PRO A 451 5.51 22.75 22.68
N VAL A 452 6.01 23.93 22.30
CA VAL A 452 6.94 24.68 23.13
C VAL A 452 6.19 24.99 24.42
N THR A 453 6.55 24.29 25.51
CA THR A 453 5.97 24.51 26.84
C THR A 453 6.51 25.79 27.47
#